data_f10865a8d2b9c1ab48509096fb431ce8
#
_entry.id   f10865a8d2b9c1ab48509096fb431ce8
#
_cell.length_a   1.000
_cell.length_b   1.000
_cell.length_c   1.000
_cell.angle_alpha   90.00
_cell.angle_beta   90.00
_cell.angle_gamma   90.00
#
_symmetry.space_group_name_H-M   'P 1'
#
loop_
_entity.id
_entity.type
_entity.pdbx_description
1 polymer ?
#
loop_
_entity_poly.entity_id
_entity_poly.type
_entity_poly.pdbx_seq_one_letter_code
_entity_poly.pdbx_strand_id
1 'polypeptide(L)'
;AASDVYKRQVTGNDIRAWHTNPISKGGRGWKQVGYTDMFHLDGTVERLVENNEDARVDPWEITNGAKGYNSISRHIVYVGGVAADGKTPKDTRTPGQLKALEDYVKDFHRRFPRVRIIGHNEIAAKACPSFDVQAWLRKIGINQ
;
A
#
# COMPACT_ATOMS: atom_id res chain seq x y z
N ALA A 1 -18.27 7.87 7.98
CA ALA A 1 -17.12 8.34 8.75
C ALA A 1 -15.98 7.35 8.63
N ALA A 2 -14.73 7.81 8.72
CA ALA A 2 -13.57 6.95 8.64
C ALA A 2 -13.53 5.91 9.77
N SER A 3 -14.13 6.21 10.94
CA SER A 3 -14.30 5.23 12.00
C SER A 3 -15.21 4.08 11.60
N ASP A 4 -16.17 4.32 10.71
CA ASP A 4 -17.08 3.28 10.20
C ASP A 4 -16.38 2.43 9.15
N VAL A 5 -15.55 3.03 8.31
CA VAL A 5 -14.66 2.32 7.38
C VAL A 5 -13.73 1.39 8.16
N TYR A 6 -13.21 1.86 9.28
CA TYR A 6 -12.36 1.08 10.15
C TYR A 6 -13.09 -0.13 10.76
N LYS A 7 -14.34 0.09 11.20
CA LYS A 7 -15.15 -0.96 11.84
C LYS A 7 -15.65 -2.02 10.88
N ARG A 8 -15.94 -1.67 9.61
CA ARG A 8 -16.52 -2.59 8.64
C ARG A 8 -15.52 -3.34 7.77
N GLN A 9 -14.23 -3.20 8.04
CA GLN A 9 -13.15 -3.74 7.20
C GLN A 9 -13.27 -3.32 5.73
N VAL A 10 -12.35 -2.48 5.30
CA VAL A 10 -12.23 -2.08 3.88
C VAL A 10 -11.87 -3.30 3.04
N THR A 11 -12.58 -3.51 1.95
CA THR A 11 -12.32 -4.61 1.01
C THR A 11 -11.55 -4.12 -0.21
N GLY A 12 -10.97 -5.06 -0.98
CA GLY A 12 -10.35 -4.74 -2.26
C GLY A 12 -11.36 -4.12 -3.24
N ASN A 13 -12.61 -4.57 -3.21
CA ASN A 13 -13.67 -3.99 -4.05
C ASN A 13 -13.98 -2.55 -3.65
N ASP A 14 -13.93 -2.20 -2.37
CA ASP A 14 -14.07 -0.81 -1.92
C ASP A 14 -12.97 0.07 -2.53
N ILE A 15 -11.71 -0.38 -2.45
CA ILE A 15 -10.57 0.34 -3.01
C ILE A 15 -10.71 0.48 -4.53
N ARG A 16 -11.09 -0.58 -5.22
CA ARG A 16 -11.30 -0.52 -6.67
C ARG A 16 -12.38 0.48 -7.03
N ALA A 17 -13.51 0.48 -6.32
CA ALA A 17 -14.59 1.43 -6.56
C ALA A 17 -14.14 2.87 -6.33
N TRP A 18 -13.43 3.15 -5.24
CA TRP A 18 -12.94 4.49 -4.92
C TRP A 18 -11.94 5.01 -5.96
N HIS A 19 -11.13 4.14 -6.54
CA HIS A 19 -10.11 4.54 -7.50
C HIS A 19 -10.62 4.55 -8.94
N THR A 20 -11.40 3.56 -9.36
CA THR A 20 -11.72 3.35 -10.77
C THR A 20 -13.11 3.81 -11.18
N ASN A 21 -14.04 3.98 -10.24
CA ASN A 21 -15.36 4.53 -10.59
C ASN A 21 -15.23 5.95 -11.15
N PRO A 22 -16.13 6.34 -12.08
CA PRO A 22 -16.12 7.70 -12.62
C PRO A 22 -16.24 8.75 -11.54
N ILE A 23 -15.66 9.93 -11.78
CA ILE A 23 -15.76 11.07 -10.86
C ILE A 23 -17.22 11.41 -10.55
N SER A 24 -18.10 11.30 -11.53
CA SER A 24 -19.55 11.51 -11.37
C SER A 24 -20.19 10.55 -10.36
N LYS A 25 -19.55 9.43 -10.06
CA LYS A 25 -20.02 8.42 -9.09
C LYS A 25 -19.16 8.40 -7.81
N GLY A 26 -18.38 9.44 -7.57
CA GLY A 26 -17.56 9.57 -6.37
C GLY A 26 -16.19 8.90 -6.41
N GLY A 27 -15.84 8.29 -7.54
CA GLY A 27 -14.52 7.67 -7.74
C GLY A 27 -13.50 8.65 -8.31
N ARG A 28 -12.27 8.20 -8.48
CA ARG A 28 -11.18 9.00 -9.06
C ARG A 28 -11.10 8.88 -10.58
N GLY A 29 -11.84 7.95 -11.18
CA GLY A 29 -11.84 7.74 -12.62
C GLY A 29 -10.54 7.13 -13.17
N TRP A 30 -9.73 6.51 -12.32
CA TRP A 30 -8.47 5.89 -12.75
C TRP A 30 -8.74 4.63 -13.57
N LYS A 31 -7.85 4.34 -14.53
CA LYS A 31 -7.93 3.12 -15.35
C LYS A 31 -7.58 1.88 -14.56
N GLN A 32 -6.72 2.01 -13.54
CA GLN A 32 -6.25 0.93 -12.70
C GLN A 32 -6.24 1.38 -11.24
N VAL A 33 -6.46 0.46 -10.32
CA VAL A 33 -6.37 0.72 -8.88
C VAL A 33 -4.96 1.17 -8.49
N GLY A 34 -4.85 1.86 -7.35
CA GLY A 34 -3.58 2.43 -6.91
C GLY A 34 -2.58 1.45 -6.32
N TYR A 35 -2.99 0.23 -5.97
CA TYR A 35 -2.15 -0.71 -5.22
C TYR A 35 -2.16 -2.10 -5.83
N THR A 36 -0.99 -2.78 -5.74
CA THR A 36 -0.82 -4.18 -6.17
C THR A 36 -1.36 -5.13 -5.12
N ASP A 37 -0.97 -4.95 -3.87
CA ASP A 37 -1.37 -5.80 -2.74
C ASP A 37 -1.89 -4.95 -1.59
N MET A 38 -2.88 -5.48 -0.88
CA MET A 38 -3.54 -4.85 0.26
C MET A 38 -3.46 -5.76 1.48
N PHE A 39 -3.03 -5.19 2.60
CA PHE A 39 -2.86 -5.90 3.87
C PHE A 39 -4.04 -5.60 4.79
N HIS A 40 -4.86 -6.62 5.03
CA HIS A 40 -6.04 -6.52 5.90
C HIS A 40 -5.65 -6.52 7.38
N LEU A 41 -6.58 -6.11 8.23
CA LEU A 41 -6.36 -5.99 9.67
C LEU A 41 -5.87 -7.29 10.33
N ASP A 42 -6.32 -8.44 9.84
CA ASP A 42 -5.91 -9.77 10.34
C ASP A 42 -4.57 -10.26 9.79
N GLY A 43 -3.93 -9.48 8.89
CA GLY A 43 -2.70 -9.87 8.22
C GLY A 43 -2.89 -10.58 6.89
N THR A 44 -4.12 -10.82 6.47
CA THR A 44 -4.39 -11.40 5.14
C THR A 44 -3.96 -10.43 4.06
N VAL A 45 -3.26 -10.94 3.04
CA VAL A 45 -2.81 -10.16 1.89
C VAL A 45 -3.74 -10.44 0.71
N GLU A 46 -4.36 -9.38 0.19
CA GLU A 46 -5.22 -9.47 -0.98
C GLU A 46 -4.52 -8.90 -2.21
N ARG A 47 -4.38 -9.69 -3.26
CA ARG A 47 -3.85 -9.25 -4.55
C ARG A 47 -4.91 -8.46 -5.30
N LEU A 48 -4.63 -7.18 -5.59
CA LEU A 48 -5.54 -6.31 -6.34
C LEU A 48 -5.20 -6.27 -7.83
N VAL A 49 -3.93 -6.38 -8.17
CA VAL A 49 -3.44 -6.39 -9.56
C VAL A 49 -2.39 -7.48 -9.71
N GLU A 50 -2.59 -8.38 -10.66
CA GLU A 50 -1.62 -9.42 -10.98
C GLU A 50 -0.33 -8.82 -11.53
N ASN A 51 0.78 -9.54 -11.36
CA ASN A 51 2.08 -9.16 -11.87
C ASN A 51 2.95 -10.40 -12.11
N ASN A 52 4.09 -10.21 -12.80
CA ASN A 52 5.02 -11.30 -13.08
C ASN A 52 5.90 -11.68 -11.89
N GLU A 53 5.77 -11.00 -10.77
CA GLU A 53 6.58 -11.21 -9.56
C GLU A 53 8.09 -11.14 -9.84
N ASP A 54 8.48 -10.22 -10.70
CA ASP A 54 9.87 -9.91 -11.03
C ASP A 54 10.25 -8.49 -10.58
N ALA A 55 11.45 -8.04 -10.91
CA ALA A 55 11.93 -6.71 -10.54
C ALA A 55 11.48 -5.60 -11.51
N ARG A 56 10.64 -5.92 -12.49
CA ARG A 56 10.17 -4.99 -13.52
C ARG A 56 8.69 -4.71 -13.37
N VAL A 57 8.26 -3.55 -13.85
CA VAL A 57 6.85 -3.17 -13.93
C VAL A 57 6.49 -3.06 -15.42
N ASP A 58 5.78 -4.05 -15.94
CA ASP A 58 5.26 -3.99 -17.30
C ASP A 58 4.01 -3.10 -17.36
N PRO A 59 3.65 -2.54 -18.54
CA PRO A 59 2.53 -1.61 -18.64
C PRO A 59 1.21 -2.13 -18.04
N TRP A 60 0.93 -3.41 -18.14
CA TRP A 60 -0.32 -4.00 -17.60
C TRP A 60 -0.28 -4.17 -16.07
N GLU A 61 0.89 -4.06 -15.46
CA GLU A 61 1.09 -4.18 -14.00
C GLU A 61 1.03 -2.83 -13.28
N ILE A 62 1.00 -1.71 -14.01
CA ILE A 62 1.08 -0.37 -13.44
C ILE A 62 -0.09 -0.10 -12.50
N THR A 63 0.22 0.35 -11.29
CA THR A 63 -0.74 0.82 -10.30
C THR A 63 -0.53 2.31 -10.04
N ASN A 64 -1.60 3.03 -9.67
CA ASN A 64 -1.61 4.49 -9.59
C ASN A 64 -1.35 5.02 -8.17
N GLY A 65 -0.39 4.43 -7.45
CA GLY A 65 -0.12 4.75 -6.06
C GLY A 65 0.73 5.99 -5.83
N ALA A 66 1.58 6.38 -6.79
CA ALA A 66 2.49 7.51 -6.62
C ALA A 66 2.78 8.19 -7.96
N LYS A 67 2.15 9.34 -8.19
CA LYS A 67 2.31 10.11 -9.42
C LYS A 67 3.79 10.35 -9.74
N GLY A 68 4.19 10.07 -10.98
CA GLY A 68 5.57 10.21 -11.45
C GLY A 68 6.42 8.95 -11.26
N TYR A 69 5.96 7.98 -10.46
CA TYR A 69 6.71 6.75 -10.16
C TYR A 69 5.96 5.48 -10.57
N ASN A 70 4.74 5.61 -11.09
CA ASN A 70 3.86 4.47 -11.33
C ASN A 70 4.44 3.45 -12.32
N SER A 71 5.17 3.91 -13.33
CA SER A 71 5.75 3.02 -14.35
C SER A 71 6.97 2.23 -13.86
N ILE A 72 7.53 2.58 -12.71
CA ILE A 72 8.75 1.97 -12.16
C ILE A 72 8.56 1.43 -10.76
N SER A 73 7.32 1.43 -10.23
CA SER A 73 7.06 1.05 -8.84
C SER A 73 5.83 0.16 -8.73
N ARG A 74 5.89 -0.79 -7.80
CA ARG A 74 4.70 -1.47 -7.29
C ARG A 74 4.33 -0.85 -5.96
N HIS A 75 3.04 -0.75 -5.70
CA HIS A 75 2.52 -0.09 -4.51
C HIS A 75 1.76 -1.10 -3.66
N ILE A 76 2.05 -1.10 -2.37
CA ILE A 76 1.31 -1.90 -1.40
C ILE A 76 0.70 -0.98 -0.35
N VAL A 77 -0.39 -1.40 0.24
CA VAL A 77 -1.13 -0.62 1.23
C VAL A 77 -1.60 -1.51 2.37
N TYR A 78 -1.65 -0.98 3.59
CA TYR A 78 -2.32 -1.65 4.70
C TYR A 78 -3.60 -0.89 5.07
N VAL A 79 -4.61 -1.61 5.51
CA VAL A 79 -5.86 -1.01 5.98
C VAL A 79 -5.59 -0.28 7.29
N GLY A 80 -5.80 1.03 7.29
CA GLY A 80 -5.54 1.89 8.45
C GLY A 80 -4.73 3.13 8.09
N GLY A 81 -3.84 3.53 8.99
CA GLY A 81 -2.97 4.70 8.79
C GLY A 81 -3.56 6.01 9.30
N VAL A 82 -4.75 5.98 9.91
CA VAL A 82 -5.38 7.16 10.51
C VAL A 82 -5.92 6.82 11.89
N ALA A 83 -5.97 7.83 12.76
CA ALA A 83 -6.54 7.72 14.10
C ALA A 83 -8.08 7.56 14.03
N ALA A 84 -8.72 7.39 15.18
CA ALA A 84 -10.17 7.21 15.28
C ALA A 84 -10.99 8.39 14.73
N ASP A 85 -10.39 9.58 14.61
CA ASP A 85 -11.03 10.75 14.00
C ASP A 85 -11.13 10.65 12.47
N GLY A 86 -10.44 9.67 11.86
CA GLY A 86 -10.43 9.44 10.42
C GLY A 86 -9.61 10.44 9.62
N LYS A 87 -8.85 11.32 10.26
CA LYS A 87 -8.10 12.40 9.62
C LYS A 87 -6.64 12.45 10.04
N THR A 88 -6.35 12.28 11.33
CA THR A 88 -5.00 12.40 11.87
C THR A 88 -4.17 11.18 11.46
N PRO A 89 -3.05 11.36 10.74
CA PRO A 89 -2.16 10.27 10.41
C PRO A 89 -1.67 9.56 11.66
N LYS A 90 -1.73 8.24 11.64
CA LYS A 90 -1.29 7.42 12.76
C LYS A 90 -0.88 6.04 12.26
N ASP A 91 0.22 5.51 12.78
CA ASP A 91 0.60 4.12 12.55
C ASP A 91 -0.36 3.21 13.33
N THR A 92 -1.27 2.58 12.59
CA THR A 92 -2.31 1.72 13.16
C THR A 92 -2.10 0.25 12.81
N ARG A 93 -0.88 -0.11 12.39
CA ARG A 93 -0.59 -1.50 12.01
C ARG A 93 -0.89 -2.45 13.16
N THR A 94 -1.75 -3.43 12.90
CA THR A 94 -2.05 -4.51 13.85
C THR A 94 -0.87 -5.48 13.93
N PRO A 95 -0.79 -6.34 14.98
CA PRO A 95 0.23 -7.38 15.02
C PRO A 95 0.22 -8.28 13.79
N GLY A 96 -0.96 -8.62 13.25
CA GLY A 96 -1.10 -9.40 12.02
C GLY A 96 -0.54 -8.65 10.81
N GLN A 97 -0.83 -7.36 10.69
CA GLN A 97 -0.27 -6.52 9.63
C GLN A 97 1.24 -6.37 9.75
N LEU A 98 1.76 -6.15 10.95
CA LEU A 98 3.20 -6.03 11.18
C LEU A 98 3.94 -7.27 10.70
N LYS A 99 3.44 -8.46 11.07
CA LYS A 99 4.05 -9.72 10.66
C LYS A 99 3.95 -9.93 9.14
N ALA A 100 2.78 -9.70 8.56
CA ALA A 100 2.56 -9.89 7.12
C ALA A 100 3.41 -8.94 6.29
N LEU A 101 3.51 -7.67 6.68
CA LEU A 101 4.36 -6.68 6.01
C LEU A 101 5.84 -7.05 6.12
N GLU A 102 6.29 -7.48 7.31
CA GLU A 102 7.67 -7.91 7.51
C GLU A 102 8.01 -9.10 6.61
N ASP A 103 7.17 -10.13 6.60
CA ASP A 103 7.38 -11.32 5.77
C ASP A 103 7.40 -10.96 4.29
N TYR A 104 6.49 -10.08 3.85
CA TYR A 104 6.38 -9.63 2.46
C TYR A 104 7.65 -8.89 2.01
N VAL A 105 8.07 -7.87 2.77
CA VAL A 105 9.23 -7.06 2.37
C VAL A 105 10.54 -7.83 2.50
N LYS A 106 10.68 -8.72 3.48
CA LYS A 106 11.86 -9.58 3.60
C LYS A 106 11.97 -10.55 2.42
N ASP A 107 10.87 -11.19 2.04
CA ASP A 107 10.85 -12.07 0.88
C ASP A 107 11.17 -11.31 -0.40
N PHE A 108 10.56 -10.14 -0.59
CA PHE A 108 10.83 -9.29 -1.75
C PHE A 108 12.28 -8.84 -1.82
N HIS A 109 12.83 -8.36 -0.71
CA HIS A 109 14.22 -7.91 -0.65
C HIS A 109 15.21 -9.06 -0.88
N ARG A 110 14.89 -10.25 -0.38
CA ARG A 110 15.70 -11.44 -0.62
C ARG A 110 15.76 -11.81 -2.10
N ARG A 111 14.62 -11.71 -2.79
CA ARG A 111 14.52 -12.02 -4.23
C ARG A 111 15.10 -10.92 -5.11
N PHE A 112 14.92 -9.67 -4.71
CA PHE A 112 15.29 -8.49 -5.50
C PHE A 112 16.06 -7.47 -4.65
N PRO A 113 17.31 -7.78 -4.24
CA PRO A 113 18.02 -6.94 -3.27
C PRO A 113 18.40 -5.54 -3.81
N ARG A 114 18.33 -5.32 -5.12
CA ARG A 114 18.63 -4.02 -5.73
C ARG A 114 17.41 -3.11 -5.85
N VAL A 115 16.22 -3.64 -5.67
CA VAL A 115 14.99 -2.85 -5.70
C VAL A 115 14.81 -2.18 -4.35
N ARG A 116 14.61 -0.86 -4.35
CA ARG A 116 14.43 -0.10 -3.12
C ARG A 116 12.99 -0.19 -2.63
N ILE A 117 12.84 -0.30 -1.33
CA ILE A 117 11.56 -0.23 -0.63
C ILE A 117 11.49 1.12 0.06
N ILE A 118 10.46 1.92 -0.26
CA ILE A 118 10.30 3.26 0.29
C ILE A 118 8.86 3.50 0.74
N GLY A 119 8.67 4.51 1.58
CA GLY A 119 7.34 5.01 1.92
C GLY A 119 6.89 6.08 0.93
N HIS A 120 5.59 6.18 0.70
CA HIS A 120 5.02 7.24 -0.14
C HIS A 120 5.39 8.64 0.39
N ASN A 121 5.52 8.78 1.71
CA ASN A 121 5.94 10.03 2.36
C ASN A 121 7.38 10.45 2.03
N GLU A 122 8.18 9.60 1.40
CA GLU A 122 9.54 9.93 0.99
C GLU A 122 9.58 10.63 -0.38
N ILE A 123 8.54 10.49 -1.18
CA ILE A 123 8.50 11.01 -2.56
C ILE A 123 7.30 11.93 -2.83
N ALA A 124 6.47 12.19 -1.84
CA ALA A 124 5.33 13.07 -1.94
C ALA A 124 5.04 13.74 -0.59
N ALA A 125 4.40 14.90 -0.63
CA ALA A 125 3.99 15.63 0.58
C ALA A 125 2.74 14.99 1.19
N LYS A 126 2.85 13.73 1.62
CA LYS A 126 1.74 12.94 2.19
C LYS A 126 2.25 12.16 3.41
N ALA A 127 1.34 11.84 4.32
CA ALA A 127 1.68 11.08 5.53
C ALA A 127 1.82 9.59 5.27
N CYS A 128 1.18 9.07 4.22
CA CYS A 128 1.17 7.63 3.90
C CYS A 128 2.60 7.06 3.83
N PRO A 129 2.90 5.95 4.48
CA PRO A 129 2.00 5.04 5.21
C PRO A 129 1.86 5.35 6.71
N SER A 130 2.10 6.57 7.14
CA SER A 130 1.95 7.05 8.51
C SER A 130 3.01 6.49 9.48
N PHE A 131 4.12 6.02 8.96
CA PHE A 131 5.30 5.64 9.74
C PHE A 131 6.57 5.83 8.90
N ASP A 132 7.73 5.84 9.56
CA ASP A 132 9.04 5.94 8.89
C ASP A 132 9.44 4.57 8.36
N VAL A 133 9.30 4.37 7.05
CA VAL A 133 9.59 3.09 6.39
C VAL A 133 11.07 2.72 6.53
N GLN A 134 11.99 3.66 6.35
CA GLN A 134 13.42 3.34 6.41
C GLN A 134 13.85 2.93 7.83
N ALA A 135 13.33 3.60 8.86
CA ALA A 135 13.60 3.23 10.24
C ALA A 135 13.05 1.83 10.56
N TRP A 136 11.85 1.53 10.09
CA TRP A 136 11.24 0.22 10.26
C TRP A 136 12.02 -0.89 9.54
N LEU A 137 12.47 -0.64 8.29
CA LEU A 137 13.27 -1.61 7.53
C LEU A 137 14.56 -1.95 8.27
N ARG A 138 15.26 -0.94 8.79
CA ARG A 138 16.47 -1.18 9.61
C ARG A 138 16.17 -2.00 10.84
N LYS A 139 15.06 -1.73 11.51
CA LYS A 139 14.63 -2.47 12.71
C LYS A 139 14.40 -3.95 12.42
N ILE A 140 13.89 -4.30 11.25
CA ILE A 140 13.66 -5.69 10.86
C ILE A 140 14.84 -6.32 10.09
N GLY A 141 15.96 -5.61 9.98
CA GLY A 141 17.21 -6.14 9.42
C GLY A 141 17.41 -5.92 7.93
N ILE A 142 16.65 -5.03 7.31
CA ILE A 142 16.83 -4.65 5.91
C ILE A 142 17.61 -3.34 5.83
N ASN A 143 18.81 -3.42 5.27
CA ASN A 143 19.67 -2.26 5.02
C ASN A 143 19.76 -2.05 3.51
N GLN A 144 19.43 -0.85 3.05
CA GLN A 144 19.45 -0.54 1.62
C GLN A 144 19.96 0.88 1.35
#